data_0d435a30cfadb6f2286bf0bed2771565
#
_entry.id   0d435a30cfadb6f2286bf0bed2771565
#
_cell.length_a   1.000
_cell.length_b   1.000
_cell.length_c   1.000
_cell.angle_alpha   90.00
_cell.angle_beta   90.00
_cell.angle_gamma   90.00
#
_symmetry.space_group_name_H-M   'P 1'
#
loop_
_entity.id
_entity.type
_entity.pdbx_description
1 polymer ?
#
loop_
_entity_poly.entity_id
_entity_poly.type
_entity_poly.pdbx_seq_one_letter_code
_entity_poly.pdbx_strand_id
1 'polypeptide(L)'
;MVVEFVEALLFVVSRLFVFLFILSYFSKKNVQRYVFLAYLCTKFCSMKRVYQVAGHRFAVVMPDNHLAWNEMKPYEPFLAENDGDLIFTAEMVDVMPDTSDKQKITVNCDGADMPRIELYECQGQWLLEIAPLLEAPVRVYLITDKAFHTAKFRVLGSMRFSLGTVLMLMFAFATAKKNTLLMHSSVTVKDGKAYLFLGKSGTGKSTHSQLWINTIEGCELLNDDNPVLRVMDDGSVRVFGSPWSGKTPCYHNSDYPVGAIVDLHQAKVNKIRRLSLLEAYVSMYVSFSGYRFIKEMADGLHATNEKIVGTVPCYSLDCLPNADAAYLCYNTVTQ
;
A
#
# COMPACT_ATOMS: atom_id res chain seq x y z
N MET A 1 -13.14 25.73 -21.01
CA MET A 1 -12.92 27.16 -20.62
C MET A 1 -14.22 27.88 -20.21
N VAL A 2 -15.29 27.95 -21.04
CA VAL A 2 -16.56 28.61 -20.62
C VAL A 2 -17.34 27.77 -19.57
N VAL A 3 -17.38 26.46 -19.71
CA VAL A 3 -18.06 25.54 -18.77
C VAL A 3 -17.36 25.52 -17.42
N GLU A 4 -16.05 25.44 -17.39
CA GLU A 4 -15.25 25.47 -16.16
C GLU A 4 -15.38 26.83 -15.43
N PHE A 5 -15.50 27.92 -16.18
CA PHE A 5 -15.73 29.25 -15.60
C PHE A 5 -17.14 29.37 -14.98
N VAL A 6 -18.15 28.75 -15.59
CA VAL A 6 -19.52 28.72 -15.06
C VAL A 6 -19.64 27.85 -13.81
N GLU A 7 -18.96 26.69 -13.77
CA GLU A 7 -18.92 25.83 -12.58
C GLU A 7 -18.17 26.49 -11.42
N ALA A 8 -17.02 27.14 -11.70
CA ALA A 8 -16.29 27.91 -10.70
C ALA A 8 -17.12 29.10 -10.18
N LEU A 9 -17.86 29.77 -11.04
CA LEU A 9 -18.73 30.90 -10.67
C LEU A 9 -19.93 30.44 -9.84
N LEU A 10 -20.56 29.32 -10.21
CA LEU A 10 -21.64 28.69 -9.43
C LEU A 10 -21.14 28.22 -8.05
N PHE A 11 -19.92 27.72 -7.98
CA PHE A 11 -19.29 27.31 -6.74
C PHE A 11 -19.01 28.49 -5.79
N VAL A 12 -18.50 29.60 -6.33
CA VAL A 12 -18.26 30.84 -5.57
C VAL A 12 -19.59 31.48 -5.14
N VAL A 13 -20.59 31.53 -6.03
CA VAL A 13 -21.91 32.10 -5.74
C VAL A 13 -22.65 31.26 -4.69
N SER A 14 -22.58 29.93 -4.74
CA SER A 14 -23.18 29.07 -3.72
C SER A 14 -22.53 29.27 -2.34
N ARG A 15 -21.20 29.44 -2.27
CA ARG A 15 -20.49 29.79 -1.02
C ARG A 15 -20.86 31.16 -0.48
N LEU A 16 -21.00 32.16 -1.38
CA LEU A 16 -21.40 33.51 -0.99
C LEU A 16 -22.86 33.53 -0.48
N PHE A 17 -23.74 32.76 -1.10
CA PHE A 17 -25.16 32.64 -0.67
C PHE A 17 -25.27 31.96 0.71
N VAL A 18 -24.51 30.90 0.94
CA VAL A 18 -24.44 30.23 2.25
C VAL A 18 -23.86 31.18 3.30
N PHE A 19 -22.80 31.93 2.96
CA PHE A 19 -22.18 32.90 3.87
C PHE A 19 -23.11 34.07 4.19
N LEU A 20 -23.83 34.62 3.21
CA LEU A 20 -24.80 35.70 3.38
C LEU A 20 -26.07 35.21 4.13
N PHE A 21 -26.50 33.97 3.91
CA PHE A 21 -27.60 33.35 4.67
C PHE A 21 -27.20 33.13 6.12
N ILE A 22 -25.97 32.75 6.40
CA ILE A 22 -25.40 32.67 7.76
C ILE A 22 -25.34 34.04 8.41
N LEU A 23 -24.90 35.10 7.72
CA LEU A 23 -24.85 36.46 8.26
C LEU A 23 -26.22 37.07 8.52
N SER A 24 -27.23 36.77 7.71
CA SER A 24 -28.61 37.28 7.92
C SER A 24 -29.34 36.64 9.12
N TYR A 25 -28.83 35.53 9.64
CA TYR A 25 -29.43 34.76 10.74
C TYR A 25 -28.75 35.00 12.10
N PHE A 26 -27.87 36.04 12.21
CA PHE A 26 -27.15 36.39 13.44
C PHE A 26 -28.06 37.06 14.46
N SER A 27 -28.88 36.25 15.14
CA SER A 27 -29.51 36.58 16.43
C SER A 27 -29.07 35.57 17.49
N LYS A 28 -28.71 36.05 18.65
CA LYS A 28 -27.97 35.51 19.80
C LYS A 28 -28.36 34.14 20.40
N LYS A 29 -29.03 33.23 19.72
CA LYS A 29 -29.44 31.92 20.28
C LYS A 29 -29.18 30.80 19.30
N ASN A 30 -28.00 30.17 19.25
CA ASN A 30 -27.88 28.76 18.87
C ASN A 30 -26.45 28.32 18.51
N VAL A 31 -25.56 28.22 19.47
CA VAL A 31 -24.21 27.59 19.29
C VAL A 31 -24.33 26.16 18.72
N GLN A 32 -25.34 25.39 19.12
CA GLN A 32 -25.58 24.05 18.60
C GLN A 32 -25.94 24.01 17.10
N ARG A 33 -26.63 25.02 16.56
CA ARG A 33 -26.89 25.12 15.11
C ARG A 33 -25.63 25.45 14.30
N TYR A 34 -24.68 26.19 14.87
CA TYR A 34 -23.41 26.50 14.21
C TYR A 34 -22.49 25.28 14.13
N VAL A 35 -22.43 24.49 15.19
CA VAL A 35 -21.71 23.21 15.18
C VAL A 35 -22.32 22.25 14.15
N PHE A 36 -23.65 22.21 14.04
CA PHE A 36 -24.34 21.39 13.04
C PHE A 36 -24.17 21.89 11.61
N LEU A 37 -24.19 23.22 11.36
CA LEU A 37 -23.94 23.81 10.05
C LEU A 37 -22.47 23.72 9.65
N ALA A 38 -21.53 23.92 10.57
CA ALA A 38 -20.12 23.68 10.34
C ALA A 38 -19.84 22.20 10.03
N TYR A 39 -20.49 21.29 10.75
CA TYR A 39 -20.47 19.84 10.48
C TYR A 39 -21.05 19.50 9.11
N LEU A 40 -22.17 20.12 8.71
CA LEU A 40 -22.73 19.98 7.38
C LEU A 40 -21.80 20.56 6.31
N CYS A 41 -21.24 21.76 6.50
CA CYS A 41 -20.30 22.37 5.55
C CYS A 41 -19.02 21.54 5.38
N THR A 42 -18.48 20.96 6.44
CA THR A 42 -17.31 20.06 6.34
C THR A 42 -17.65 18.75 5.64
N LYS A 43 -18.88 18.26 5.78
CA LYS A 43 -19.38 17.07 5.08
C LYS A 43 -19.69 17.32 3.59
N PHE A 44 -19.99 18.55 3.19
CA PHE A 44 -20.29 18.93 1.80
C PHE A 44 -19.05 19.22 0.93
N CYS A 45 -17.85 19.28 1.53
CA CYS A 45 -16.60 19.51 0.79
C CYS A 45 -15.63 18.37 1.01
N SER A 46 -16.00 17.15 0.66
CA SER A 46 -15.04 16.04 0.54
C SER A 46 -14.47 16.00 -0.87
N MET A 47 -13.15 15.89 -0.94
CA MET A 47 -12.43 15.66 -2.19
C MET A 47 -12.22 14.18 -2.39
N LYS A 48 -12.47 13.70 -3.60
CA LYS A 48 -12.14 12.34 -4.06
C LYS A 48 -10.95 12.43 -4.99
N ARG A 49 -9.92 11.62 -4.75
CA ARG A 49 -8.83 11.40 -5.68
C ARG A 49 -8.72 9.92 -6.00
N VAL A 50 -8.43 9.62 -7.26
CA VAL A 50 -8.27 8.25 -7.74
C VAL A 50 -6.81 8.02 -8.09
N TYR A 51 -6.31 6.86 -7.70
CA TYR A 51 -4.94 6.42 -7.94
C TYR A 51 -4.95 5.08 -8.68
N GLN A 52 -3.92 4.85 -9.48
CA GLN A 52 -3.73 3.58 -10.18
C GLN A 52 -2.34 3.02 -9.87
N VAL A 53 -2.30 1.83 -9.28
CA VAL A 53 -1.06 1.09 -8.98
C VAL A 53 -1.16 -0.29 -9.63
N ALA A 54 -0.17 -0.69 -10.39
CA ALA A 54 -0.14 -1.98 -11.09
C ALA A 54 -1.43 -2.26 -11.91
N GLY A 55 -2.01 -1.24 -12.53
CA GLY A 55 -3.25 -1.34 -13.30
C GLY A 55 -4.53 -1.43 -12.47
N HIS A 56 -4.47 -1.40 -11.14
CA HIS A 56 -5.62 -1.41 -10.24
C HIS A 56 -5.91 0.02 -9.75
N ARG A 57 -7.17 0.47 -9.90
CA ARG A 57 -7.61 1.78 -9.44
C ARG A 57 -8.29 1.71 -8.10
N PHE A 58 -8.03 2.71 -7.25
CA PHE A 58 -8.73 2.89 -5.98
C PHE A 58 -8.95 4.37 -5.69
N ALA A 59 -9.97 4.67 -4.91
CA ALA A 59 -10.32 6.04 -4.54
C ALA A 59 -10.04 6.30 -3.06
N VAL A 60 -9.59 7.53 -2.78
CA VAL A 60 -9.45 8.07 -1.43
C VAL A 60 -10.36 9.29 -1.32
N VAL A 61 -11.22 9.30 -0.28
CA VAL A 61 -12.15 10.38 -0.01
C VAL A 61 -11.82 10.98 1.36
N MET A 62 -11.49 12.26 1.38
CA MET A 62 -11.18 13.00 2.62
C MET A 62 -11.73 14.42 2.51
N PRO A 63 -11.95 15.15 3.65
CA PRO A 63 -12.33 16.56 3.59
C PRO A 63 -11.34 17.37 2.74
N ASP A 64 -11.84 18.30 1.92
CA ASP A 64 -11.07 19.04 0.91
C ASP A 64 -9.79 19.70 1.46
N ASN A 65 -9.92 20.37 2.60
CA ASN A 65 -8.80 21.08 3.23
C ASN A 65 -8.10 20.27 4.34
N HIS A 66 -8.25 18.96 4.37
CA HIS A 66 -7.65 18.14 5.42
C HIS A 66 -6.14 18.00 5.22
N LEU A 67 -5.36 18.17 6.30
CA LEU A 67 -3.89 18.10 6.26
C LEU A 67 -3.36 16.75 5.76
N ALA A 68 -4.17 15.69 5.84
CA ALA A 68 -3.82 14.36 5.32
C ALA A 68 -3.51 14.35 3.81
N TRP A 69 -4.03 15.31 3.04
CA TRP A 69 -3.67 15.41 1.61
C TRP A 69 -2.17 15.68 1.40
N ASN A 70 -1.49 16.31 2.36
CA ASN A 70 -0.04 16.49 2.30
C ASN A 70 0.75 15.18 2.42
N GLU A 71 0.15 14.17 3.06
CA GLU A 71 0.75 12.83 3.19
C GLU A 71 0.57 11.98 1.92
N MET A 72 -0.22 12.46 0.96
CA MET A 72 -0.46 11.79 -0.33
C MET A 72 0.59 12.11 -1.40
N LYS A 73 1.65 12.88 -1.09
CA LYS A 73 2.74 13.18 -2.03
C LYS A 73 3.37 11.93 -2.67
N PRO A 74 3.62 10.82 -1.95
CA PRO A 74 4.10 9.58 -2.55
C PRO A 74 3.17 8.98 -3.61
N TYR A 75 1.90 9.35 -3.58
CA TYR A 75 0.87 8.87 -4.51
C TYR A 75 0.70 9.75 -5.75
N GLU A 76 1.31 10.95 -5.80
CA GLU A 76 1.17 11.86 -6.94
C GLU A 76 1.55 11.21 -8.28
N PRO A 77 2.64 10.41 -8.40
CA PRO A 77 2.96 9.73 -9.66
C PRO A 77 1.92 8.69 -10.09
N PHE A 78 1.03 8.29 -9.19
CA PHE A 78 0.01 7.27 -9.38
C PHE A 78 -1.40 7.83 -9.57
N LEU A 79 -1.57 9.16 -9.68
CA LEU A 79 -2.87 9.79 -9.95
C LEU A 79 -3.45 9.25 -11.25
N ALA A 80 -4.72 8.85 -11.21
CA ALA A 80 -5.46 8.39 -12.38
C ALA A 80 -6.24 9.55 -13.02
N GLU A 81 -6.32 9.55 -14.36
CA GLU A 81 -7.03 10.59 -15.11
C GLU A 81 -8.55 10.47 -14.99
N ASN A 82 -9.07 9.30 -14.67
CA ASN A 82 -10.50 9.04 -14.55
C ASN A 82 -10.81 7.99 -13.47
N ASP A 83 -12.08 7.90 -13.07
CA ASP A 83 -12.52 6.99 -12.01
C ASP A 83 -12.38 5.52 -12.42
N GLY A 84 -12.75 5.12 -13.62
CA GLY A 84 -12.72 3.75 -14.10
C GLY A 84 -13.35 2.75 -13.10
N ASP A 85 -12.95 1.47 -13.22
CA ASP A 85 -13.37 0.44 -12.28
C ASP A 85 -12.49 0.48 -11.03
N LEU A 86 -13.07 0.83 -9.90
CA LEU A 86 -12.38 0.90 -8.61
C LEU A 86 -12.36 -0.46 -7.92
N ILE A 87 -11.18 -0.88 -7.45
CA ILE A 87 -11.07 -2.07 -6.60
C ILE A 87 -11.54 -1.80 -5.18
N PHE A 88 -11.37 -0.56 -4.69
CA PHE A 88 -11.96 -0.09 -3.43
C PHE A 88 -12.08 1.43 -3.38
N THR A 89 -12.92 1.90 -2.45
CA THR A 89 -12.96 3.30 -2.01
C THR A 89 -12.68 3.35 -0.51
N ALA A 90 -11.72 4.19 -0.09
CA ALA A 90 -11.39 4.45 1.31
C ALA A 90 -11.82 5.88 1.69
N GLU A 91 -12.72 5.99 2.66
CA GLU A 91 -13.28 7.26 3.15
C GLU A 91 -12.76 7.56 4.56
N MET A 92 -12.18 8.75 4.76
CA MET A 92 -11.86 9.24 6.09
C MET A 92 -13.13 9.71 6.80
N VAL A 93 -13.30 9.30 8.05
CA VAL A 93 -14.44 9.68 8.89
C VAL A 93 -13.98 10.24 10.23
N ASP A 94 -14.75 11.20 10.77
CA ASP A 94 -14.48 11.77 12.09
C ASP A 94 -14.93 10.85 13.22
N VAL A 95 -15.97 10.06 12.99
CA VAL A 95 -16.56 9.14 13.95
C VAL A 95 -16.68 7.77 13.31
N MET A 96 -16.08 6.75 13.94
CA MET A 96 -16.26 5.37 13.52
C MET A 96 -17.67 4.88 13.81
N PRO A 97 -18.20 3.94 13.02
CA PRO A 97 -19.40 3.19 13.39
C PRO A 97 -19.28 2.55 14.78
N ASP A 98 -20.40 2.19 15.39
CA ASP A 98 -20.40 1.47 16.66
C ASP A 98 -19.65 0.13 16.49
N THR A 99 -18.70 -0.11 17.38
CA THR A 99 -17.85 -1.30 17.39
C THR A 99 -17.91 -2.05 18.73
N SER A 100 -18.98 -1.84 19.50
CA SER A 100 -19.17 -2.43 20.83
C SER A 100 -19.28 -3.96 20.80
N ASP A 101 -19.76 -4.53 19.70
CA ASP A 101 -19.97 -5.97 19.49
C ASP A 101 -18.78 -6.66 18.76
N LYS A 102 -17.63 -5.98 18.62
CA LYS A 102 -16.46 -6.52 17.93
C LYS A 102 -15.93 -7.81 18.56
N GLN A 103 -15.67 -8.82 17.74
CA GLN A 103 -15.07 -10.10 18.13
C GLN A 103 -13.65 -10.20 17.56
N LYS A 104 -12.67 -10.39 18.42
CA LYS A 104 -11.26 -10.50 18.03
C LYS A 104 -11.01 -11.80 17.24
N ILE A 105 -10.39 -11.68 16.08
CA ILE A 105 -10.01 -12.80 15.21
C ILE A 105 -8.52 -13.11 15.37
N THR A 106 -7.65 -12.10 15.21
CA THR A 106 -6.20 -12.31 15.28
C THR A 106 -5.45 -11.01 15.62
N VAL A 107 -4.19 -11.20 16.00
CA VAL A 107 -3.22 -10.11 16.19
C VAL A 107 -1.99 -10.44 15.36
N ASN A 108 -1.56 -9.50 14.51
CA ASN A 108 -0.28 -9.55 13.81
C ASN A 108 0.68 -8.56 14.44
N CYS A 109 1.84 -9.07 14.87
CA CYS A 109 2.96 -8.26 15.33
C CYS A 109 4.25 -9.04 15.09
N ASP A 110 5.05 -8.62 14.11
CA ASP A 110 6.26 -9.32 13.69
C ASP A 110 7.51 -8.90 14.51
N GLY A 111 7.33 -8.15 15.59
CA GLY A 111 8.39 -7.71 16.51
C GLY A 111 8.00 -6.49 17.32
N ALA A 112 8.79 -6.17 18.36
CA ALA A 112 8.51 -5.04 19.24
C ALA A 112 8.51 -3.67 18.51
N ASP A 113 9.32 -3.54 17.46
CA ASP A 113 9.47 -2.33 16.66
C ASP A 113 8.58 -2.32 15.41
N MET A 114 7.66 -3.29 15.29
CA MET A 114 6.74 -3.41 14.16
C MET A 114 5.32 -2.99 14.54
N PRO A 115 4.50 -2.53 13.57
CA PRO A 115 3.11 -2.22 13.83
C PRO A 115 2.34 -3.42 14.36
N ARG A 116 1.51 -3.19 15.38
CA ARG A 116 0.52 -4.15 15.83
C ARG A 116 -0.78 -3.93 15.07
N ILE A 117 -1.26 -4.97 14.39
CA ILE A 117 -2.52 -4.96 13.67
C ILE A 117 -3.44 -6.01 14.30
N GLU A 118 -4.53 -5.55 14.91
CA GLU A 118 -5.57 -6.41 15.47
C GLU A 118 -6.76 -6.45 14.53
N LEU A 119 -7.18 -7.66 14.14
CA LEU A 119 -8.35 -7.86 13.28
C LEU A 119 -9.52 -8.36 14.13
N TYR A 120 -10.66 -7.75 13.88
CA TYR A 120 -11.94 -8.11 14.49
C TYR A 120 -13.01 -8.34 13.42
N GLU A 121 -13.99 -9.14 13.73
CA GLU A 121 -15.29 -9.13 13.08
C GLU A 121 -16.25 -8.22 13.86
N CYS A 122 -16.98 -7.36 13.15
CA CYS A 122 -17.90 -6.40 13.72
C CYS A 122 -19.05 -6.19 12.76
N GLN A 123 -20.29 -6.55 13.15
CA GLN A 123 -21.52 -6.36 12.37
C GLN A 123 -21.41 -6.84 10.90
N GLY A 124 -20.79 -8.02 10.70
CA GLY A 124 -20.60 -8.58 9.35
C GLY A 124 -19.52 -7.89 8.51
N GLN A 125 -18.71 -7.03 9.10
CA GLN A 125 -17.59 -6.31 8.49
C GLN A 125 -16.26 -6.72 9.14
N TRP A 126 -15.14 -6.35 8.52
CA TRP A 126 -13.82 -6.43 9.14
C TRP A 126 -13.47 -5.09 9.80
N LEU A 127 -13.01 -5.13 11.05
CA LEU A 127 -12.44 -3.98 11.74
C LEU A 127 -10.96 -4.25 12.03
N LEU A 128 -10.10 -3.35 11.61
CA LEU A 128 -8.67 -3.36 11.94
C LEU A 128 -8.36 -2.21 12.89
N GLU A 129 -7.71 -2.55 14.00
CA GLU A 129 -7.12 -1.59 14.94
C GLU A 129 -5.60 -1.65 14.77
N ILE A 130 -4.97 -0.52 14.42
CA ILE A 130 -3.55 -0.48 14.11
C ILE A 130 -2.85 0.45 15.10
N ALA A 131 -1.84 -0.09 15.77
CA ALA A 131 -0.92 0.66 16.62
C ALA A 131 0.47 0.71 15.98
N PRO A 132 1.24 1.80 16.12
CA PRO A 132 2.56 1.94 15.50
C PRO A 132 3.60 0.97 16.05
N LEU A 133 3.44 0.51 17.28
CA LEU A 133 4.31 -0.45 17.97
C LEU A 133 3.48 -1.38 18.84
N LEU A 134 4.09 -2.47 19.32
CA LEU A 134 3.41 -3.50 20.13
C LEU A 134 2.65 -2.91 21.33
N GLU A 135 3.29 -2.08 22.14
CA GLU A 135 2.73 -1.50 23.36
C GLU A 135 2.13 -0.08 23.15
N ALA A 136 2.14 0.43 21.91
CA ALA A 136 1.60 1.75 21.63
C ALA A 136 0.06 1.72 21.59
N PRO A 137 -0.61 2.85 21.88
CA PRO A 137 -2.05 2.96 21.70
C PRO A 137 -2.42 2.85 20.22
N VAL A 138 -3.64 2.36 19.96
CA VAL A 138 -4.23 2.33 18.62
C VAL A 138 -4.26 3.75 18.04
N ARG A 139 -3.82 3.89 16.80
CA ARG A 139 -3.77 5.16 16.07
C ARG A 139 -4.65 5.18 14.83
N VAL A 140 -5.01 3.99 14.33
CA VAL A 140 -5.87 3.86 13.16
C VAL A 140 -6.97 2.87 13.43
N TYR A 141 -8.17 3.25 13.06
CA TYR A 141 -9.32 2.37 12.94
C TYR A 141 -9.70 2.29 11.47
N LEU A 142 -9.84 1.08 10.97
CA LEU A 142 -10.24 0.80 9.59
C LEU A 142 -11.36 -0.25 9.60
N ILE A 143 -12.55 0.12 9.15
CA ILE A 143 -13.66 -0.81 8.95
C ILE A 143 -13.92 -0.99 7.46
N THR A 144 -14.10 -2.23 7.03
CA THR A 144 -14.28 -2.57 5.60
C THR A 144 -15.29 -3.71 5.44
N ASP A 145 -15.99 -3.73 4.31
CA ASP A 145 -16.84 -4.87 3.96
C ASP A 145 -16.01 -6.16 3.79
N LYS A 146 -16.69 -7.31 3.80
CA LYS A 146 -16.01 -8.62 3.70
C LYS A 146 -15.27 -8.83 2.37
N ALA A 147 -15.62 -8.09 1.33
CA ALA A 147 -15.01 -8.14 0.01
C ALA A 147 -13.88 -7.10 -0.20
N PHE A 148 -13.66 -6.23 0.78
CA PHE A 148 -12.66 -5.14 0.73
C PHE A 148 -12.89 -4.13 -0.40
N HIS A 149 -14.16 -3.86 -0.77
CA HIS A 149 -14.50 -2.87 -1.79
C HIS A 149 -14.73 -1.48 -1.22
N THR A 150 -15.18 -1.40 0.03
CA THR A 150 -15.43 -0.13 0.72
C THR A 150 -14.74 -0.12 2.07
N ALA A 151 -14.14 1.00 2.40
CA ALA A 151 -13.48 1.19 3.68
C ALA A 151 -13.81 2.56 4.28
N LYS A 152 -14.05 2.60 5.59
CA LYS A 152 -14.04 3.82 6.38
C LYS A 152 -12.88 3.77 7.35
N PHE A 153 -12.14 4.85 7.46
CA PHE A 153 -11.00 4.90 8.37
C PHE A 153 -10.96 6.19 9.18
N ARG A 154 -10.41 6.08 10.37
CA ARG A 154 -10.12 7.19 11.26
C ARG A 154 -8.69 7.11 11.73
N VAL A 155 -7.99 8.23 11.71
CA VAL A 155 -6.61 8.34 12.16
C VAL A 155 -6.51 9.25 13.38
N LEU A 156 -5.80 8.79 14.41
CA LEU A 156 -5.55 9.51 15.65
C LEU A 156 -4.06 9.87 15.77
N GLY A 157 -3.71 11.14 15.63
CA GLY A 157 -2.33 11.62 15.78
C GLY A 157 -1.56 11.71 14.47
N SER A 158 -0.31 11.22 14.43
CA SER A 158 0.53 11.33 13.22
C SER A 158 -0.08 10.62 12.02
N MET A 159 -0.20 11.35 10.91
CA MET A 159 -0.84 10.87 9.68
C MET A 159 0.10 10.03 8.81
N ARG A 160 1.39 10.37 8.76
CA ARG A 160 2.36 9.81 7.81
C ARG A 160 2.42 8.27 7.78
N PHE A 161 2.50 7.65 8.95
CA PHE A 161 2.47 6.19 9.05
C PHE A 161 1.07 5.62 8.77
N SER A 162 0.03 6.33 9.20
CA SER A 162 -1.31 5.81 9.35
C SER A 162 -2.05 5.67 8.02
N LEU A 163 -2.03 6.72 7.18
CA LEU A 163 -2.74 6.71 5.90
C LEU A 163 -2.09 5.74 4.90
N GLY A 164 -0.75 5.75 4.83
CA GLY A 164 -0.01 4.80 3.99
C GLY A 164 -0.33 3.34 4.34
N THR A 165 -0.40 3.01 5.64
CA THR A 165 -0.74 1.66 6.11
C THR A 165 -2.17 1.26 5.76
N VAL A 166 -3.15 2.15 5.95
CA VAL A 166 -4.55 1.89 5.55
C VAL A 166 -4.64 1.53 4.08
N LEU A 167 -4.07 2.37 3.20
CA LEU A 167 -4.16 2.18 1.76
C LEU A 167 -3.37 0.96 1.29
N MET A 168 -2.22 0.68 1.90
CA MET A 168 -1.41 -0.51 1.64
C MET A 168 -2.17 -1.80 1.98
N LEU A 169 -2.77 -1.87 3.16
CA LEU A 169 -3.56 -3.04 3.58
C LEU A 169 -4.78 -3.23 2.68
N MET A 170 -5.55 -2.16 2.43
CA MET A 170 -6.71 -2.23 1.54
C MET A 170 -6.32 -2.70 0.14
N PHE A 171 -5.21 -2.20 -0.41
CA PHE A 171 -4.72 -2.62 -1.71
C PHE A 171 -4.35 -4.11 -1.71
N ALA A 172 -3.58 -4.57 -0.73
CA ALA A 172 -3.18 -5.98 -0.62
C ALA A 172 -4.40 -6.91 -0.54
N PHE A 173 -5.42 -6.52 0.25
CA PHE A 173 -6.61 -7.36 0.43
C PHE A 173 -7.53 -7.35 -0.80
N ALA A 174 -7.79 -6.17 -1.38
CA ALA A 174 -8.65 -6.05 -2.56
C ALA A 174 -8.06 -6.68 -3.82
N THR A 175 -6.72 -6.82 -3.89
CA THR A 175 -6.03 -7.42 -5.04
C THR A 175 -5.69 -8.90 -4.87
N ALA A 176 -5.85 -9.48 -3.70
CA ALA A 176 -5.44 -10.85 -3.38
C ALA A 176 -5.97 -11.92 -4.37
N LYS A 177 -7.18 -11.69 -4.96
CA LYS A 177 -7.80 -12.57 -5.97
C LYS A 177 -7.60 -12.11 -7.42
N LYS A 178 -6.71 -11.13 -7.64
CA LYS A 178 -6.52 -10.48 -8.95
C LYS A 178 -5.13 -10.73 -9.54
N ASN A 179 -4.58 -11.93 -9.31
CA ASN A 179 -3.23 -12.31 -9.76
C ASN A 179 -2.15 -11.28 -9.33
N THR A 180 -2.31 -10.70 -8.15
CA THR A 180 -1.48 -9.57 -7.68
C THR A 180 -1.04 -9.82 -6.24
N LEU A 181 0.24 -9.63 -5.96
CA LEU A 181 0.86 -9.73 -4.63
C LEU A 181 1.55 -8.42 -4.27
N LEU A 182 1.29 -7.91 -3.08
CA LEU A 182 2.10 -6.86 -2.48
C LEU A 182 3.24 -7.52 -1.70
N MET A 183 4.50 -7.25 -2.12
CA MET A 183 5.67 -7.97 -1.64
C MET A 183 6.51 -7.13 -0.69
N HIS A 184 6.94 -7.70 0.44
CA HIS A 184 7.97 -7.08 1.27
C HIS A 184 9.37 -7.37 0.69
N SER A 185 9.79 -6.54 -0.26
CA SER A 185 11.04 -6.72 -1.01
C SER A 185 11.66 -5.39 -1.43
N SER A 186 12.96 -5.41 -1.76
CA SER A 186 13.63 -4.33 -2.46
C SER A 186 13.86 -4.73 -3.91
N VAL A 187 13.73 -3.81 -4.86
CA VAL A 187 13.77 -4.10 -6.30
C VAL A 187 14.72 -3.18 -7.03
N THR A 188 15.68 -3.79 -7.75
CA THR A 188 16.53 -3.08 -8.70
C THR A 188 16.15 -3.43 -10.13
N VAL A 189 16.46 -2.51 -11.05
CA VAL A 189 16.24 -2.67 -12.48
C VAL A 189 17.59 -2.58 -13.20
N LYS A 190 17.83 -3.53 -14.10
CA LYS A 190 19.01 -3.54 -14.98
C LYS A 190 18.62 -4.11 -16.34
N ASP A 191 19.01 -3.42 -17.41
CA ASP A 191 18.79 -3.83 -18.81
C ASP A 191 17.32 -4.20 -19.10
N GLY A 192 16.38 -3.38 -18.57
CA GLY A 192 14.95 -3.55 -18.78
C GLY A 192 14.29 -4.70 -18.03
N LYS A 193 14.99 -5.37 -17.10
CA LYS A 193 14.47 -6.42 -16.22
C LYS A 193 14.61 -6.01 -14.76
N ALA A 194 13.69 -6.48 -13.92
CA ALA A 194 13.72 -6.24 -12.49
C ALA A 194 14.19 -7.47 -11.72
N TYR A 195 14.91 -7.21 -10.64
CA TYR A 195 15.45 -8.22 -9.73
C TYR A 195 14.99 -7.91 -8.32
N LEU A 196 14.27 -8.86 -7.70
CA LEU A 196 13.68 -8.69 -6.38
C LEU A 196 14.53 -9.35 -5.32
N PHE A 197 14.76 -8.65 -4.22
CA PHE A 197 15.45 -9.15 -3.04
C PHE A 197 14.48 -9.34 -1.89
N LEU A 198 14.27 -10.60 -1.49
CA LEU A 198 13.45 -11.01 -0.36
C LEU A 198 14.30 -11.20 0.90
N GLY A 199 13.65 -11.43 2.02
CA GLY A 199 14.26 -11.73 3.31
C GLY A 199 13.53 -11.03 4.45
N LYS A 200 13.72 -11.50 5.68
CA LYS A 200 13.14 -10.91 6.89
C LYS A 200 13.55 -9.45 7.06
N SER A 201 12.81 -8.69 7.87
CA SER A 201 13.23 -7.35 8.25
C SER A 201 14.66 -7.36 8.85
N GLY A 202 15.50 -6.42 8.43
CA GLY A 202 16.90 -6.36 8.87
C GLY A 202 17.88 -7.32 8.17
N THR A 203 17.44 -8.18 7.25
CA THR A 203 18.34 -9.09 6.51
C THR A 203 19.33 -8.35 5.60
N GLY A 204 19.00 -7.12 5.16
CA GLY A 204 19.88 -6.33 4.31
C GLY A 204 19.38 -6.17 2.87
N LYS A 205 18.08 -6.29 2.61
CA LYS A 205 17.46 -6.10 1.26
C LYS A 205 17.88 -4.77 0.64
N SER A 206 17.62 -3.66 1.33
CA SER A 206 18.00 -2.31 0.87
C SER A 206 19.52 -2.15 0.73
N THR A 207 20.29 -2.78 1.61
CA THR A 207 21.76 -2.78 1.51
C THR A 207 22.23 -3.49 0.23
N HIS A 208 21.63 -4.64 -0.09
CA HIS A 208 22.00 -5.40 -1.29
C HIS A 208 21.59 -4.67 -2.58
N SER A 209 20.38 -4.05 -2.59
CA SER A 209 19.98 -3.19 -3.71
C SER A 209 20.93 -2.01 -3.89
N GLN A 210 21.36 -1.37 -2.79
CA GLN A 210 22.32 -0.27 -2.86
C GLN A 210 23.70 -0.74 -3.34
N LEU A 211 24.12 -1.95 -2.97
CA LEU A 211 25.35 -2.55 -3.52
C LEU A 211 25.24 -2.76 -5.04
N TRP A 212 24.10 -3.26 -5.53
CA TRP A 212 23.88 -3.38 -6.98
C TRP A 212 23.99 -2.02 -7.68
N ILE A 213 23.33 -0.99 -7.17
CA ILE A 213 23.34 0.37 -7.74
C ILE A 213 24.76 0.94 -7.77
N ASN A 214 25.55 0.70 -6.72
CA ASN A 214 26.89 1.25 -6.60
C ASN A 214 27.94 0.48 -7.41
N THR A 215 27.70 -0.80 -7.76
CA THR A 215 28.72 -1.67 -8.38
C THR A 215 28.38 -2.10 -9.81
N ILE A 216 27.12 -2.04 -10.20
CA ILE A 216 26.64 -2.49 -11.51
C ILE A 216 26.17 -1.27 -12.29
N GLU A 217 26.94 -0.88 -13.31
CA GLU A 217 26.65 0.29 -14.12
C GLU A 217 25.23 0.21 -14.73
N GLY A 218 24.49 1.31 -14.65
CA GLY A 218 23.12 1.42 -15.18
C GLY A 218 22.08 0.60 -14.41
N CYS A 219 22.37 0.24 -13.15
CA CYS A 219 21.40 -0.34 -12.23
C CYS A 219 20.67 0.75 -11.47
N GLU A 220 19.34 0.69 -11.38
CA GLU A 220 18.48 1.67 -10.74
C GLU A 220 17.56 1.03 -9.70
N LEU A 221 17.12 1.81 -8.72
CA LEU A 221 16.13 1.37 -7.72
C LEU A 221 14.72 1.61 -8.26
N LEU A 222 13.88 0.58 -8.24
CA LEU A 222 12.45 0.71 -8.57
C LEU A 222 11.58 0.93 -7.34
N ASN A 223 11.82 0.17 -6.28
CA ASN A 223 11.11 0.27 -5.00
C ASN A 223 11.91 -0.37 -3.88
N ASP A 224 11.77 0.13 -2.65
CA ASP A 224 12.54 -0.35 -1.50
C ASP A 224 11.64 -0.62 -0.30
N ASP A 225 10.57 -1.39 -0.47
CA ASP A 225 9.78 -1.94 0.65
C ASP A 225 8.58 -2.79 0.18
N ASN A 226 7.63 -2.18 -0.56
CA ASN A 226 6.38 -2.83 -0.94
C ASN A 226 6.06 -2.65 -2.44
N PRO A 227 6.87 -3.20 -3.35
CA PRO A 227 6.53 -3.29 -4.77
C PRO A 227 5.33 -4.22 -4.98
N VAL A 228 4.70 -4.10 -6.15
CA VAL A 228 3.58 -4.96 -6.52
C VAL A 228 4.00 -5.92 -7.63
N LEU A 229 3.88 -7.25 -7.39
CA LEU A 229 4.01 -8.26 -8.41
C LEU A 229 2.65 -8.59 -9.00
N ARG A 230 2.60 -8.74 -10.31
CA ARG A 230 1.39 -9.14 -11.01
C ARG A 230 1.69 -10.18 -12.10
N VAL A 231 0.86 -11.22 -12.14
CA VAL A 231 0.79 -12.13 -13.28
C VAL A 231 -0.18 -11.53 -14.29
N MET A 232 0.32 -11.23 -15.47
CA MET A 232 -0.44 -10.61 -16.55
C MET A 232 -1.30 -11.66 -17.29
N ASP A 233 -2.22 -11.21 -18.15
CA ASP A 233 -3.14 -12.08 -18.86
C ASP A 233 -2.42 -13.02 -19.86
N ASP A 234 -1.25 -12.61 -20.35
CA ASP A 234 -0.36 -13.43 -21.19
C ASP A 234 0.50 -14.42 -20.40
N GLY A 235 0.35 -14.47 -19.08
CA GLY A 235 1.12 -15.32 -18.16
C GLY A 235 2.48 -14.73 -17.77
N SER A 236 2.90 -13.61 -18.32
CA SER A 236 4.13 -12.94 -17.91
C SER A 236 4.03 -12.38 -16.48
N VAL A 237 5.15 -12.33 -15.77
CA VAL A 237 5.22 -11.75 -14.43
C VAL A 237 5.93 -10.41 -14.51
N ARG A 238 5.24 -9.38 -14.03
CA ARG A 238 5.79 -8.02 -13.96
C ARG A 238 5.82 -7.52 -12.52
N VAL A 239 6.80 -6.67 -12.21
CA VAL A 239 6.86 -5.94 -10.95
C VAL A 239 6.67 -4.45 -11.23
N PHE A 240 5.87 -3.84 -10.39
CA PHE A 240 5.49 -2.43 -10.46
C PHE A 240 6.06 -1.69 -9.25
N GLY A 241 6.53 -0.47 -9.47
CA GLY A 241 6.75 0.47 -8.39
C GLY A 241 5.43 0.82 -7.68
N SER A 242 5.52 1.37 -6.50
CA SER A 242 4.37 1.66 -5.65
C SER A 242 4.58 2.93 -4.82
N PRO A 243 3.52 3.53 -4.27
CA PRO A 243 3.64 4.63 -3.32
C PRO A 243 4.15 4.18 -1.93
N TRP A 244 4.31 2.88 -1.70
CA TRP A 244 4.74 2.27 -0.43
C TRP A 244 6.22 1.93 -0.50
N SER A 245 7.07 2.93 -0.31
CA SER A 245 8.51 2.76 -0.17
C SER A 245 8.92 2.97 1.29
N GLY A 246 9.92 2.22 1.73
CA GLY A 246 10.39 2.24 3.10
C GLY A 246 11.17 3.51 3.47
N LYS A 247 12.42 3.33 3.94
CA LYS A 247 13.28 4.45 4.34
C LYS A 247 13.79 5.28 3.16
N THR A 248 13.90 4.66 1.98
CA THR A 248 14.34 5.32 0.76
C THR A 248 13.12 5.82 -0.01
N PRO A 249 12.90 7.15 -0.13
CA PRO A 249 11.82 7.67 -0.97
C PRO A 249 12.03 7.25 -2.43
N CYS A 250 11.19 6.34 -2.92
CA CYS A 250 11.27 5.78 -4.27
C CYS A 250 9.86 5.46 -4.76
N TYR A 251 9.24 6.42 -5.47
CA TYR A 251 7.83 6.38 -5.84
C TYR A 251 7.68 6.41 -7.36
N HIS A 252 8.20 5.36 -8.03
CA HIS A 252 8.16 5.25 -9.48
C HIS A 252 6.88 4.54 -9.95
N ASN A 253 6.11 5.20 -10.82
CA ASN A 253 4.97 4.58 -11.51
C ASN A 253 5.46 3.96 -12.83
N SER A 254 6.28 2.95 -12.72
CA SER A 254 6.84 2.17 -13.83
C SER A 254 6.84 0.70 -13.50
N ASP A 255 6.95 -0.15 -14.52
CA ASP A 255 6.94 -1.60 -14.36
C ASP A 255 7.91 -2.29 -15.31
N TYR A 256 8.38 -3.46 -14.88
CA TYR A 256 9.38 -4.25 -15.61
C TYR A 256 9.06 -5.74 -15.52
N PRO A 257 9.40 -6.53 -16.56
CA PRO A 257 9.38 -7.98 -16.46
C PRO A 257 10.35 -8.43 -15.37
N VAL A 258 9.95 -9.42 -14.58
CA VAL A 258 10.78 -9.95 -13.50
C VAL A 258 11.84 -10.88 -14.09
N GLY A 259 13.12 -10.53 -13.88
CA GLY A 259 14.27 -11.35 -14.28
C GLY A 259 14.54 -12.49 -13.30
N ALA A 260 14.56 -12.18 -12.00
CA ALA A 260 14.74 -13.18 -10.95
C ALA A 260 14.25 -12.66 -9.59
N ILE A 261 14.00 -13.61 -8.67
CA ILE A 261 13.72 -13.38 -7.26
C ILE A 261 14.82 -14.02 -6.42
N VAL A 262 15.39 -13.27 -5.47
CA VAL A 262 16.53 -13.71 -4.66
C VAL A 262 16.20 -13.58 -3.18
N ASP A 263 16.19 -14.70 -2.47
CA ASP A 263 16.01 -14.74 -1.01
C ASP A 263 17.37 -14.57 -0.33
N LEU A 264 17.54 -13.50 0.45
CA LEU A 264 18.79 -13.11 1.08
C LEU A 264 18.94 -13.69 2.49
N HIS A 265 20.13 -14.21 2.76
CA HIS A 265 20.54 -14.70 4.08
C HIS A 265 21.90 -14.12 4.46
N GLN A 266 22.01 -13.58 5.68
CA GLN A 266 23.28 -13.12 6.19
C GLN A 266 24.21 -14.31 6.47
N ALA A 267 25.41 -14.30 5.92
CA ALA A 267 26.38 -15.38 6.05
C ALA A 267 27.81 -14.86 6.11
N LYS A 268 28.76 -15.74 6.41
CA LYS A 268 30.20 -15.44 6.44
C LYS A 268 30.89 -15.58 5.07
N VAL A 269 30.18 -16.14 4.10
CA VAL A 269 30.68 -16.38 2.73
C VAL A 269 29.57 -16.08 1.74
N ASN A 270 29.95 -15.63 0.54
CA ASN A 270 29.00 -15.42 -0.54
C ASN A 270 28.76 -16.72 -1.29
N LYS A 271 27.51 -17.17 -1.35
CA LYS A 271 27.11 -18.38 -2.09
C LYS A 271 25.70 -18.21 -2.62
N ILE A 272 25.49 -18.45 -3.90
CA ILE A 272 24.16 -18.42 -4.52
C ILE A 272 23.82 -19.81 -5.07
N ARG A 273 22.55 -20.17 -4.99
CA ARG A 273 22.00 -21.39 -5.61
C ARG A 273 20.59 -21.15 -6.11
N ARG A 274 20.20 -21.86 -7.15
CA ARG A 274 18.82 -21.90 -7.59
C ARG A 274 17.95 -22.65 -6.58
N LEU A 275 16.73 -22.15 -6.33
CA LEU A 275 15.73 -22.81 -5.49
C LEU A 275 14.93 -23.81 -6.31
N SER A 276 14.51 -24.91 -5.69
CA SER A 276 13.42 -25.75 -6.18
C SER A 276 12.10 -25.00 -6.12
N LEU A 277 11.07 -25.49 -6.83
CA LEU A 277 9.72 -24.86 -6.80
C LEU A 277 9.16 -24.75 -5.39
N LEU A 278 9.34 -25.80 -4.56
CA LEU A 278 8.83 -25.80 -3.20
C LEU A 278 9.56 -24.78 -2.31
N GLU A 279 10.88 -24.71 -2.41
CA GLU A 279 11.69 -23.74 -1.67
C GLU A 279 11.33 -22.30 -2.09
N ALA A 280 11.18 -22.04 -3.39
CA ALA A 280 10.77 -20.74 -3.93
C ALA A 280 9.37 -20.35 -3.44
N TYR A 281 8.43 -21.30 -3.46
CA TYR A 281 7.08 -21.09 -2.97
C TYR A 281 7.07 -20.68 -1.49
N VAL A 282 7.83 -21.39 -0.65
CA VAL A 282 7.91 -21.10 0.80
C VAL A 282 8.58 -19.76 1.05
N SER A 283 9.67 -19.44 0.35
CA SER A 283 10.39 -18.17 0.48
C SER A 283 9.49 -16.97 0.14
N MET A 284 8.75 -17.05 -0.95
CA MET A 284 7.80 -16.01 -1.32
C MET A 284 6.59 -15.93 -0.37
N TYR A 285 6.09 -17.08 0.10
CA TYR A 285 4.90 -17.15 0.95
C TYR A 285 5.01 -16.29 2.22
N VAL A 286 6.20 -16.17 2.80
CA VAL A 286 6.44 -15.36 4.00
C VAL A 286 6.67 -13.87 3.69
N SER A 287 6.79 -13.51 2.41
CA SER A 287 7.19 -12.17 1.97
C SER A 287 6.04 -11.34 1.39
N PHE A 288 4.84 -11.88 1.18
CA PHE A 288 3.71 -11.12 0.67
C PHE A 288 2.62 -10.87 1.73
N SER A 289 1.94 -9.72 1.58
CA SER A 289 0.90 -9.26 2.50
C SER A 289 -0.44 -9.94 2.26
N GLY A 290 -1.18 -10.24 3.33
CA GLY A 290 -2.55 -10.78 3.30
C GLY A 290 -2.85 -11.75 4.43
N TYR A 291 -4.13 -11.96 4.72
CA TYR A 291 -4.59 -12.87 5.76
C TYR A 291 -4.86 -14.29 5.23
N ARG A 292 -4.08 -15.29 5.72
CA ARG A 292 -4.15 -16.68 5.26
C ARG A 292 -5.34 -17.47 5.84
N PHE A 293 -5.98 -16.97 6.88
CA PHE A 293 -7.17 -17.59 7.48
C PHE A 293 -8.49 -17.13 6.81
N ILE A 294 -8.47 -16.07 5.99
CA ILE A 294 -9.58 -15.70 5.13
C ILE A 294 -9.46 -16.54 3.85
N LYS A 295 -10.28 -17.60 3.75
CA LYS A 295 -10.14 -18.63 2.74
C LYS A 295 -10.00 -18.07 1.32
N GLU A 296 -10.91 -17.19 0.91
CA GLU A 296 -10.92 -16.65 -0.46
C GLU A 296 -9.68 -15.79 -0.76
N MET A 297 -9.14 -15.10 0.26
CA MET A 297 -7.89 -14.36 0.14
C MET A 297 -6.72 -15.33 0.03
N ALA A 298 -6.65 -16.32 0.92
CA ALA A 298 -5.60 -17.34 0.92
C ALA A 298 -5.53 -18.07 -0.44
N ASP A 299 -6.66 -18.55 -0.94
CA ASP A 299 -6.75 -19.25 -2.23
C ASP A 299 -6.19 -18.39 -3.38
N GLY A 300 -6.53 -17.09 -3.42
CA GLY A 300 -6.02 -16.16 -4.44
C GLY A 300 -4.53 -15.89 -4.33
N LEU A 301 -4.03 -15.69 -3.10
CA LEU A 301 -2.60 -15.49 -2.83
C LEU A 301 -1.78 -16.73 -3.21
N HIS A 302 -2.25 -17.93 -2.85
CA HIS A 302 -1.62 -19.21 -3.19
C HIS A 302 -1.55 -19.40 -4.69
N ALA A 303 -2.68 -19.26 -5.39
CA ALA A 303 -2.74 -19.41 -6.84
C ALA A 303 -1.81 -18.44 -7.58
N THR A 304 -1.69 -17.19 -7.08
CA THR A 304 -0.78 -16.20 -7.65
C THR A 304 0.67 -16.57 -7.39
N ASN A 305 1.01 -17.00 -6.16
CA ASN A 305 2.36 -17.45 -5.81
C ASN A 305 2.82 -18.62 -6.67
N GLU A 306 1.97 -19.64 -6.85
CA GLU A 306 2.25 -20.81 -7.71
C GLU A 306 2.60 -20.39 -9.14
N LYS A 307 1.82 -19.49 -9.73
CA LYS A 307 2.09 -18.97 -11.09
C LYS A 307 3.44 -18.26 -11.16
N ILE A 308 3.77 -17.41 -10.16
CA ILE A 308 5.01 -16.65 -10.15
C ILE A 308 6.22 -17.59 -10.05
N VAL A 309 6.24 -18.51 -9.08
CA VAL A 309 7.39 -19.43 -8.90
C VAL A 309 7.53 -20.44 -10.04
N GLY A 310 6.44 -20.74 -10.73
CA GLY A 310 6.46 -21.57 -11.94
C GLY A 310 7.01 -20.85 -13.17
N THR A 311 7.06 -19.51 -13.15
CA THR A 311 7.47 -18.67 -14.30
C THR A 311 8.83 -18.02 -14.08
N VAL A 312 9.08 -17.51 -12.87
CA VAL A 312 10.25 -16.69 -12.53
C VAL A 312 11.32 -17.53 -11.84
N PRO A 313 12.60 -17.50 -12.28
CA PRO A 313 13.68 -18.18 -11.58
C PRO A 313 13.90 -17.56 -10.20
N CYS A 314 13.98 -18.42 -9.18
CA CYS A 314 14.21 -18.04 -7.79
C CYS A 314 15.53 -18.60 -7.28
N TYR A 315 16.20 -17.80 -6.45
CA TYR A 315 17.53 -18.14 -5.90
C TYR A 315 17.58 -17.87 -4.40
N SER A 316 18.47 -18.56 -3.70
CA SER A 316 18.89 -18.24 -2.34
C SER A 316 20.32 -17.71 -2.39
N LEU A 317 20.55 -16.58 -1.75
CA LEU A 317 21.87 -15.94 -1.64
C LEU A 317 22.28 -15.80 -0.19
N ASP A 318 23.23 -16.63 0.23
CA ASP A 318 24.00 -16.42 1.44
C ASP A 318 25.04 -15.33 1.14
N CYS A 319 25.08 -14.22 1.90
CA CYS A 319 25.96 -13.12 1.53
C CYS A 319 26.49 -12.27 2.70
N LEU A 320 27.67 -11.71 2.45
CA LEU A 320 28.23 -10.56 3.15
C LEU A 320 27.69 -9.26 2.52
N PRO A 321 27.68 -8.15 3.26
CA PRO A 321 27.30 -6.83 2.72
C PRO A 321 28.49 -6.20 1.94
N ASN A 322 28.91 -6.80 0.84
CA ASN A 322 30.05 -6.35 0.03
C ASN A 322 29.78 -6.42 -1.48
N ALA A 323 30.64 -5.77 -2.28
CA ALA A 323 30.53 -5.73 -3.73
C ALA A 323 30.61 -7.12 -4.39
N ASP A 324 31.39 -8.04 -3.83
CA ASP A 324 31.53 -9.40 -4.37
C ASP A 324 30.18 -10.14 -4.32
N ALA A 325 29.37 -9.92 -3.28
CA ALA A 325 28.02 -10.47 -3.20
C ALA A 325 27.11 -9.93 -4.32
N ALA A 326 27.21 -8.63 -4.62
CA ALA A 326 26.44 -8.02 -5.71
C ALA A 326 26.86 -8.58 -7.08
N TYR A 327 28.17 -8.68 -7.35
CA TYR A 327 28.68 -9.27 -8.59
C TYR A 327 28.34 -10.75 -8.73
N LEU A 328 28.47 -11.53 -7.65
CA LEU A 328 28.10 -12.95 -7.66
C LEU A 328 26.62 -13.12 -7.99
N CYS A 329 25.76 -12.34 -7.34
CA CYS A 329 24.32 -12.35 -7.57
C CYS A 329 24.01 -11.97 -9.02
N TYR A 330 24.46 -10.80 -9.47
CA TYR A 330 24.24 -10.29 -10.82
C TYR A 330 24.65 -11.29 -11.89
N ASN A 331 25.90 -11.76 -11.86
CA ASN A 331 26.43 -12.70 -12.85
C ASN A 331 25.69 -14.05 -12.89
N THR A 332 25.00 -14.41 -11.80
CA THR A 332 24.22 -15.67 -11.74
C THR A 332 22.80 -15.49 -12.26
N VAL A 333 22.13 -14.39 -11.90
CA VAL A 333 20.68 -14.21 -12.17
C VAL A 333 20.40 -13.58 -13.54
N THR A 334 21.42 -13.05 -14.22
CA THR A 334 21.28 -12.42 -15.54
C THR A 334 21.67 -13.30 -16.72
N GLN A 335 22.10 -14.53 -16.46
CA GLN A 335 22.48 -15.53 -17.48
C GLN A 335 21.30 -16.13 -18.22
#